data_b1170d6234804f94f0be78e9ae4e1b8a
#
_entry.id   b1170d6234804f94f0be78e9ae4e1b8a
#
_cell.length_a   1.000
_cell.length_b   1.000
_cell.length_c   1.000
_cell.angle_alpha   90.00
_cell.angle_beta   90.00
_cell.angle_gamma   90.00
#
_symmetry.space_group_name_H-M   'P 1'
#
loop_
_entity.id
_entity.type
_entity.pdbx_description
1 polymer ?
#
loop_
_entity_poly.entity_id
_entity_poly.type
_entity_poly.pdbx_seq_one_letter_code
_entity_poly.pdbx_strand_id
1 'polypeptide(L)'
;MSNGNSNSIAPNAYRLLWAGFMAILAAGVGFSIRGGILGDWGTQFGFTQSDLGNITGGGLTGFGIIILVGALIADKVGYGKLMIFAFIMHFLSAVVTLAATPIYNSMVASNPVGAKNAAYECLFWGMFMFAIGNGTCEAVVNPLVATLFPKNKTHYLNILHAGWPGGLVAGGLVSYFMVGKVRWEIQMCLFMIPVVVYGAMCLGPKFPKSEASQHGVSYFDMLKEFAAPMLLLLLCVHAMLGYVELGTDSWISNITGNILASREHGLLLFVYTSTLMFALRFFAGPIVHRISPLGLLFVGATCGAIGLTLLGSATTGMLVVISATIYGVGKTFLWPTMLAVVSERFPKGGAITIGAMGGVGMLSAGLFGGPGIGYNQDYVASNDLKQKAPALYDQYKSETKNKFLVFPEIQGLNGTKVGNIRAKAESERTPEERQVHEADLYGGRMALKMTAAVPATMALAYLLLILYFKTQGGYKQVHIAGTGHEAKEVVT
;
A
#
# COMPACT_ATOMS: atom_id res chain seq x y z
N MET A 1 -22.60 -41.57 4.80
CA MET A 1 -23.03 -40.79 5.98
C MET A 1 -21.79 -40.48 6.79
N SER A 2 -21.16 -39.36 6.59
CA SER A 2 -20.15 -38.83 7.51
C SER A 2 -20.65 -37.44 7.92
N ASN A 3 -21.25 -37.38 9.11
CA ASN A 3 -21.49 -36.12 9.81
C ASN A 3 -20.13 -35.47 10.10
N GLY A 4 -19.57 -34.78 9.11
CA GLY A 4 -18.43 -33.90 9.29
C GLY A 4 -18.88 -32.72 10.12
N ASN A 5 -18.39 -32.67 11.35
CA ASN A 5 -18.54 -31.58 12.28
C ASN A 5 -18.11 -30.28 11.56
N SER A 6 -19.03 -29.47 11.07
CA SER A 6 -18.82 -28.26 10.26
C SER A 6 -18.12 -27.12 11.04
N ASN A 7 -17.59 -27.40 12.22
CA ASN A 7 -16.97 -26.44 13.13
C ASN A 7 -15.45 -26.59 13.28
N SER A 8 -14.79 -27.58 12.67
CA SER A 8 -13.35 -27.75 12.81
C SER A 8 -12.60 -26.95 11.75
N ILE A 9 -11.81 -25.98 12.20
CA ILE A 9 -10.80 -25.28 11.37
C ILE A 9 -9.85 -26.32 10.79
N ALA A 10 -9.51 -26.24 9.49
CA ALA A 10 -8.59 -27.17 8.84
C ALA A 10 -7.24 -27.27 9.60
N PRO A 11 -6.64 -28.46 9.76
CA PRO A 11 -5.45 -28.65 10.60
C PRO A 11 -4.27 -27.71 10.29
N ASN A 12 -4.15 -27.27 9.02
CA ASN A 12 -3.07 -26.39 8.56
C ASN A 12 -3.49 -24.91 8.43
N ALA A 13 -4.72 -24.53 8.81
CA ALA A 13 -5.24 -23.20 8.57
C ALA A 13 -4.39 -22.09 9.21
N TYR A 14 -4.04 -22.24 10.47
CA TYR A 14 -3.19 -21.26 11.16
C TYR A 14 -1.76 -21.21 10.60
N ARG A 15 -1.18 -22.34 10.20
CA ARG A 15 0.13 -22.37 9.56
C ARG A 15 0.11 -21.59 8.24
N LEU A 16 -0.93 -21.77 7.41
CA LEU A 16 -1.09 -21.07 6.14
C LEU A 16 -1.42 -19.58 6.35
N LEU A 17 -2.20 -19.23 7.38
CA LEU A 17 -2.43 -17.84 7.79
C LEU A 17 -1.10 -17.14 8.12
N TRP A 18 -0.27 -17.77 8.98
CA TRP A 18 1.00 -17.16 9.37
C TRP A 18 2.04 -17.17 8.24
N ALA A 19 1.99 -18.15 7.32
CA ALA A 19 2.78 -18.11 6.09
C ALA A 19 2.39 -16.89 5.24
N GLY A 20 1.10 -16.63 5.05
CA GLY A 20 0.59 -15.45 4.36
C GLY A 20 0.98 -14.14 5.07
N PHE A 21 0.84 -14.09 6.40
CA PHE A 21 1.29 -12.96 7.21
C PHE A 21 2.78 -12.65 7.00
N MET A 22 3.65 -13.67 7.04
CA MET A 22 5.09 -13.50 6.82
C MET A 22 5.41 -13.09 5.39
N ALA A 23 4.63 -13.52 4.39
CA ALA A 23 4.78 -13.07 3.01
C ALA A 23 4.45 -11.57 2.85
N ILE A 24 3.35 -11.11 3.46
CA ILE A 24 2.97 -9.68 3.46
C ILE A 24 3.96 -8.86 4.31
N LEU A 25 4.44 -9.40 5.42
CA LEU A 25 5.48 -8.77 6.23
C LEU A 25 6.78 -8.60 5.43
N ALA A 26 7.18 -9.60 4.65
CA ALA A 26 8.35 -9.50 3.75
C ALA A 26 8.20 -8.37 2.74
N ALA A 27 7.00 -8.20 2.17
CA ALA A 27 6.68 -7.10 1.27
C ALA A 27 6.85 -5.74 1.96
N GLY A 28 6.31 -5.57 3.17
CA GLY A 28 6.45 -4.34 3.96
C GLY A 28 7.90 -4.03 4.35
N VAL A 29 8.65 -5.01 4.84
CA VAL A 29 10.09 -4.87 5.18
C VAL A 29 10.88 -4.46 3.94
N GLY A 30 10.70 -5.20 2.84
CA GLY A 30 11.42 -4.94 1.60
C GLY A 30 11.11 -3.58 0.99
N PHE A 31 9.85 -3.13 1.08
CA PHE A 31 9.43 -1.80 0.65
C PHE A 31 10.10 -0.69 1.49
N SER A 32 10.03 -0.81 2.80
CA SER A 32 10.55 0.19 3.74
C SER A 32 12.08 0.31 3.68
N ILE A 33 12.81 -0.82 3.63
CA ILE A 33 14.27 -0.81 3.50
C ILE A 33 14.68 -0.16 2.18
N ARG A 34 14.07 -0.53 1.04
CA ARG A 34 14.38 0.06 -0.26
C ARG A 34 14.18 1.57 -0.27
N GLY A 35 13.09 2.06 0.34
CA GLY A 35 12.89 3.50 0.53
C GLY A 35 14.00 4.17 1.32
N GLY A 36 14.52 3.50 2.36
CA GLY A 36 15.59 4.02 3.21
C GLY A 36 16.95 4.12 2.51
N ILE A 37 17.28 3.14 1.65
CA ILE A 37 18.62 3.03 1.01
C ILE A 37 18.73 3.73 -0.36
N LEU A 38 17.70 4.43 -0.83
CA LEU A 38 17.72 5.14 -2.12
C LEU A 38 18.88 6.14 -2.22
N GLY A 39 19.16 6.84 -1.13
CA GLY A 39 20.29 7.77 -1.07
C GLY A 39 21.64 7.09 -1.26
N ASP A 40 21.80 5.88 -0.71
CA ASP A 40 23.01 5.08 -0.86
C ASP A 40 23.23 4.67 -2.32
N TRP A 41 22.15 4.25 -3.02
CA TRP A 41 22.21 3.94 -4.46
C TRP A 41 22.57 5.18 -5.28
N GLY A 42 21.96 6.33 -4.97
CA GLY A 42 22.29 7.61 -5.65
C GLY A 42 23.75 7.97 -5.51
N THR A 43 24.30 7.85 -4.31
CA THR A 43 25.71 8.18 -4.02
C THR A 43 26.68 7.18 -4.64
N GLN A 44 26.41 5.87 -4.48
CA GLN A 44 27.34 4.82 -4.92
C GLN A 44 27.44 4.70 -6.44
N PHE A 45 26.28 4.79 -7.15
CA PHE A 45 26.19 4.56 -8.58
C PHE A 45 26.06 5.86 -9.40
N GLY A 46 25.96 7.00 -8.76
CA GLY A 46 25.79 8.30 -9.41
C GLY A 46 24.41 8.45 -10.08
N PHE A 47 23.34 7.89 -9.48
CA PHE A 47 21.99 8.01 -9.99
C PHE A 47 21.36 9.37 -9.67
N THR A 48 20.61 9.90 -10.62
CA THR A 48 19.74 11.06 -10.43
C THR A 48 18.46 10.66 -9.68
N GLN A 49 17.72 11.64 -9.17
CA GLN A 49 16.41 11.38 -8.56
C GLN A 49 15.42 10.74 -9.55
N SER A 50 15.51 11.11 -10.83
CA SER A 50 14.71 10.47 -11.90
C SER A 50 15.10 9.00 -12.10
N ASP A 51 16.39 8.66 -12.09
CA ASP A 51 16.86 7.26 -12.16
C ASP A 51 16.28 6.44 -10.99
N LEU A 52 16.38 6.96 -9.76
CA LEU A 52 15.84 6.32 -8.56
C LEU A 52 14.31 6.22 -8.58
N GLY A 53 13.64 7.26 -9.06
CA GLY A 53 12.20 7.26 -9.26
C GLY A 53 11.73 6.19 -10.25
N ASN A 54 12.46 6.01 -11.36
CA ASN A 54 12.17 4.97 -12.36
C ASN A 54 12.38 3.56 -11.81
N ILE A 55 13.45 3.35 -11.04
CA ILE A 55 13.73 2.05 -10.38
C ILE A 55 12.60 1.68 -9.41
N THR A 56 12.10 2.65 -8.64
CA THR A 56 11.10 2.40 -7.58
C THR A 56 9.67 2.53 -8.06
N GLY A 57 9.39 3.46 -8.97
CA GLY A 57 8.04 3.82 -9.41
C GLY A 57 7.30 2.72 -10.17
N GLY A 58 8.03 1.83 -10.86
CA GLY A 58 7.46 0.64 -11.47
C GLY A 58 6.94 -0.39 -10.45
N GLY A 59 7.37 -0.30 -9.18
CA GLY A 59 7.08 -1.29 -8.16
C GLY A 59 5.59 -1.39 -7.81
N LEU A 60 4.92 -0.29 -7.45
CA LEU A 60 3.50 -0.32 -7.06
C LEU A 60 2.58 -0.65 -8.23
N THR A 61 2.85 -0.07 -9.41
CA THR A 61 2.07 -0.35 -10.63
C THR A 61 2.25 -1.80 -11.06
N GLY A 62 3.50 -2.29 -11.10
CA GLY A 62 3.81 -3.69 -11.38
C GLY A 62 3.16 -4.64 -10.39
N PHE A 63 3.18 -4.30 -9.11
CA PHE A 63 2.52 -5.05 -8.04
C PHE A 63 1.01 -5.20 -8.33
N GLY A 64 0.30 -4.10 -8.66
CA GLY A 64 -1.11 -4.13 -8.99
C GLY A 64 -1.44 -4.98 -10.22
N ILE A 65 -0.66 -4.86 -11.30
CA ILE A 65 -0.82 -5.67 -12.51
C ILE A 65 -0.66 -7.16 -12.18
N ILE A 66 0.36 -7.53 -11.41
CA ILE A 66 0.62 -8.93 -11.06
C ILE A 66 -0.45 -9.50 -10.13
N ILE A 67 -1.06 -8.71 -9.24
CA ILE A 67 -2.22 -9.17 -8.47
C ILE A 67 -3.36 -9.56 -9.42
N LEU A 68 -3.67 -8.71 -10.41
CA LEU A 68 -4.75 -9.00 -11.37
C LEU A 68 -4.45 -10.27 -12.18
N VAL A 69 -3.26 -10.38 -12.75
CA VAL A 69 -2.85 -11.57 -13.52
C VAL A 69 -2.83 -12.82 -12.64
N GLY A 70 -2.26 -12.71 -11.43
CA GLY A 70 -2.19 -13.81 -10.46
C GLY A 70 -3.58 -14.30 -10.05
N ALA A 71 -4.51 -13.39 -9.81
CA ALA A 71 -5.89 -13.73 -9.45
C ALA A 71 -6.62 -14.51 -10.55
N LEU A 72 -6.38 -14.16 -11.83
CA LEU A 72 -6.97 -14.86 -12.98
C LEU A 72 -6.48 -16.30 -13.13
N ILE A 73 -5.27 -16.61 -12.67
CA ILE A 73 -4.66 -17.93 -12.82
C ILE A 73 -4.64 -18.73 -11.51
N ALA A 74 -4.93 -18.11 -10.36
CA ALA A 74 -4.74 -18.69 -9.03
C ALA A 74 -5.47 -20.03 -8.84
N ASP A 75 -6.73 -20.13 -9.25
CA ASP A 75 -7.51 -21.35 -9.14
C ASP A 75 -7.09 -22.44 -10.13
N LYS A 76 -6.49 -22.07 -11.27
CA LYS A 76 -6.00 -23.03 -12.29
C LYS A 76 -4.63 -23.60 -11.92
N VAL A 77 -3.70 -22.75 -11.50
CA VAL A 77 -2.33 -23.12 -11.15
C VAL A 77 -2.26 -23.76 -9.77
N GLY A 78 -3.05 -23.26 -8.84
CA GLY A 78 -3.11 -23.66 -7.43
C GLY A 78 -2.22 -22.82 -6.54
N TYR A 79 -2.73 -22.50 -5.36
CA TYR A 79 -2.14 -21.58 -4.40
C TYR A 79 -0.71 -21.97 -3.97
N GLY A 80 -0.46 -23.24 -3.70
CA GLY A 80 0.87 -23.72 -3.28
C GLY A 80 1.96 -23.46 -4.32
N LYS A 81 1.68 -23.72 -5.61
CA LYS A 81 2.64 -23.49 -6.70
C LYS A 81 2.94 -22.00 -6.87
N LEU A 82 1.92 -21.16 -6.76
CA LEU A 82 2.08 -19.70 -6.83
C LEU A 82 2.88 -19.15 -5.64
N MET A 83 2.69 -19.67 -4.43
CA MET A 83 3.51 -19.27 -3.26
C MET A 83 4.98 -19.66 -3.42
N ILE A 84 5.27 -20.85 -4.02
CA ILE A 84 6.64 -21.23 -4.36
C ILE A 84 7.22 -20.30 -5.44
N PHE A 85 6.45 -19.98 -6.47
CA PHE A 85 6.86 -19.02 -7.49
C PHE A 85 7.16 -17.63 -6.90
N ALA A 86 6.30 -17.13 -6.00
CA ALA A 86 6.53 -15.88 -5.29
C ALA A 86 7.82 -15.90 -4.46
N PHE A 87 8.08 -17.01 -3.75
CA PHE A 87 9.33 -17.21 -3.03
C PHE A 87 10.55 -17.12 -3.95
N ILE A 88 10.51 -17.80 -5.11
CA ILE A 88 11.60 -17.76 -6.10
C ILE A 88 11.80 -16.32 -6.60
N MET A 89 10.71 -15.58 -6.89
CA MET A 89 10.80 -14.20 -7.35
C MET A 89 11.40 -13.26 -6.28
N HIS A 90 11.06 -13.43 -5.00
CA HIS A 90 11.67 -12.69 -3.91
C HIS A 90 13.16 -13.02 -3.76
N PHE A 91 13.53 -14.30 -3.87
CA PHE A 91 14.93 -14.72 -3.82
C PHE A 91 15.74 -14.14 -5.00
N LEU A 92 15.21 -14.26 -6.21
CA LEU A 92 15.86 -13.68 -7.41
C LEU A 92 15.95 -12.17 -7.32
N SER A 93 14.92 -11.49 -6.77
CA SER A 93 14.98 -10.05 -6.50
C SER A 93 16.18 -9.69 -5.62
N ALA A 94 16.41 -10.44 -4.54
CA ALA A 94 17.58 -10.21 -3.68
C ALA A 94 18.90 -10.42 -4.44
N VAL A 95 19.04 -11.56 -5.13
CA VAL A 95 20.26 -11.91 -5.88
C VAL A 95 20.58 -10.84 -6.93
N VAL A 96 19.59 -10.46 -7.76
CA VAL A 96 19.78 -9.48 -8.84
C VAL A 96 20.09 -8.08 -8.27
N THR A 97 19.36 -7.66 -7.23
CA THR A 97 19.63 -6.38 -6.56
C THR A 97 21.06 -6.32 -5.98
N LEU A 98 21.48 -7.38 -5.29
CA LEU A 98 22.81 -7.45 -4.68
C LEU A 98 23.94 -7.57 -5.72
N ALA A 99 23.66 -8.08 -6.92
CA ALA A 99 24.61 -8.15 -8.01
C ALA A 99 25.04 -6.77 -8.56
N ALA A 100 24.27 -5.71 -8.27
CA ALA A 100 24.57 -4.36 -8.75
C ALA A 100 25.96 -3.89 -8.34
N THR A 101 26.34 -4.05 -7.07
CA THR A 101 27.65 -3.63 -6.56
C THR A 101 28.86 -4.36 -7.19
N PRO A 102 28.94 -5.70 -7.20
CA PRO A 102 30.06 -6.40 -7.82
C PRO A 102 30.17 -6.15 -9.32
N ILE A 103 29.04 -6.07 -10.04
CA ILE A 103 29.03 -5.75 -11.50
C ILE A 103 29.55 -4.31 -11.70
N TYR A 104 29.02 -3.34 -10.97
CA TYR A 104 29.50 -1.96 -11.05
C TYR A 104 31.00 -1.87 -10.82
N ASN A 105 31.50 -2.45 -9.73
CA ASN A 105 32.90 -2.41 -9.36
C ASN A 105 33.82 -3.08 -10.39
N SER A 106 33.36 -4.13 -11.07
CA SER A 106 34.17 -4.80 -12.11
C SER A 106 34.31 -3.98 -13.39
N MET A 107 33.43 -3.00 -13.63
CA MET A 107 33.38 -2.23 -14.88
C MET A 107 33.77 -0.76 -14.72
N VAL A 108 33.63 -0.16 -13.53
CA VAL A 108 33.70 1.29 -13.34
C VAL A 108 35.03 1.88 -13.72
N ALA A 109 36.15 1.15 -13.55
CA ALA A 109 37.49 1.62 -13.90
C ALA A 109 37.72 1.72 -15.42
N SER A 110 37.13 0.83 -16.21
CA SER A 110 37.33 0.76 -17.67
C SER A 110 36.16 1.40 -18.46
N ASN A 111 34.92 1.35 -17.93
CA ASN A 111 33.73 1.85 -18.59
C ASN A 111 32.73 2.41 -17.54
N PRO A 112 32.92 3.63 -17.02
CA PRO A 112 32.06 4.21 -15.98
C PRO A 112 30.58 4.30 -16.39
N VAL A 113 30.29 4.63 -17.66
CA VAL A 113 28.93 4.76 -18.16
C VAL A 113 28.26 3.38 -18.25
N GLY A 114 28.97 2.37 -18.77
CA GLY A 114 28.49 1.00 -18.81
C GLY A 114 28.26 0.42 -17.41
N ALA A 115 29.14 0.72 -16.45
CA ALA A 115 28.98 0.31 -15.06
C ALA A 115 27.73 0.89 -14.42
N LYS A 116 27.47 2.19 -14.61
CA LYS A 116 26.24 2.84 -14.14
C LYS A 116 24.99 2.20 -14.73
N ASN A 117 24.98 1.97 -16.05
CA ASN A 117 23.83 1.35 -16.72
C ASN A 117 23.61 -0.09 -16.22
N ALA A 118 24.66 -0.89 -16.06
CA ALA A 118 24.56 -2.24 -15.53
C ALA A 118 23.99 -2.29 -14.10
N ALA A 119 24.44 -1.38 -13.23
CA ALA A 119 23.87 -1.24 -11.89
C ALA A 119 22.39 -0.83 -11.92
N TYR A 120 22.03 0.11 -12.81
CA TYR A 120 20.63 0.50 -13.02
C TYR A 120 19.75 -0.70 -13.41
N GLU A 121 20.18 -1.47 -14.39
CA GLU A 121 19.42 -2.67 -14.84
C GLU A 121 19.27 -3.69 -13.69
N CYS A 122 20.33 -3.95 -12.92
CA CYS A 122 20.24 -4.85 -11.78
C CYS A 122 19.20 -4.37 -10.76
N LEU A 123 19.22 -3.07 -10.40
CA LEU A 123 18.29 -2.53 -9.43
C LEU A 123 16.85 -2.48 -9.97
N PHE A 124 16.67 -2.10 -11.25
CA PHE A 124 15.38 -2.07 -11.91
C PHE A 124 14.74 -3.46 -11.98
N TRP A 125 15.46 -4.46 -12.49
CA TRP A 125 14.94 -5.83 -12.59
C TRP A 125 14.79 -6.49 -11.22
N GLY A 126 15.68 -6.19 -10.28
CA GLY A 126 15.54 -6.63 -8.89
C GLY A 126 14.25 -6.09 -8.26
N MET A 127 13.91 -4.84 -8.51
CA MET A 127 12.67 -4.21 -8.05
C MET A 127 11.44 -4.79 -8.75
N PHE A 128 11.53 -5.05 -10.05
CA PHE A 128 10.46 -5.67 -10.82
C PHE A 128 10.16 -7.11 -10.34
N MET A 129 11.19 -7.91 -10.08
CA MET A 129 11.02 -9.25 -9.50
C MET A 129 10.41 -9.20 -8.11
N PHE A 130 10.76 -8.21 -7.30
CA PHE A 130 10.12 -7.98 -6.00
C PHE A 130 8.63 -7.68 -6.15
N ALA A 131 8.25 -6.86 -7.12
CA ALA A 131 6.84 -6.58 -7.44
C ALA A 131 6.09 -7.83 -7.90
N ILE A 132 6.71 -8.69 -8.72
CA ILE A 132 6.12 -9.99 -9.13
C ILE A 132 5.89 -10.87 -7.90
N GLY A 133 6.88 -11.01 -7.02
CA GLY A 133 6.76 -11.82 -5.80
C GLY A 133 5.60 -11.34 -4.92
N ASN A 134 5.57 -10.04 -4.63
CA ASN A 134 4.52 -9.43 -3.81
C ASN A 134 3.13 -9.59 -4.43
N GLY A 135 2.97 -9.27 -5.72
CA GLY A 135 1.68 -9.38 -6.42
C GLY A 135 1.15 -10.82 -6.44
N THR A 136 2.05 -11.79 -6.63
CA THR A 136 1.69 -13.20 -6.58
C THR A 136 1.27 -13.64 -5.17
N CYS A 137 1.98 -13.18 -4.12
CA CYS A 137 1.57 -13.44 -2.75
C CYS A 137 0.17 -12.89 -2.47
N GLU A 138 -0.09 -11.63 -2.80
CA GLU A 138 -1.39 -10.98 -2.56
C GLU A 138 -2.53 -11.66 -3.33
N ALA A 139 -2.29 -12.10 -4.57
CA ALA A 139 -3.29 -12.82 -5.35
C ALA A 139 -3.69 -14.17 -4.73
N VAL A 140 -2.81 -14.74 -3.90
CA VAL A 140 -3.01 -16.06 -3.26
C VAL A 140 -3.51 -15.94 -1.83
N VAL A 141 -2.83 -15.15 -0.99
CA VAL A 141 -3.05 -15.21 0.47
C VAL A 141 -4.41 -14.70 0.89
N ASN A 142 -4.99 -13.74 0.17
CA ASN A 142 -6.30 -13.18 0.46
C ASN A 142 -7.44 -14.19 0.25
N PRO A 143 -7.62 -14.79 -0.95
CA PRO A 143 -8.64 -15.81 -1.13
C PRO A 143 -8.36 -17.08 -0.32
N LEU A 144 -7.09 -17.41 -0.06
CA LEU A 144 -6.70 -18.53 0.79
C LEU A 144 -7.23 -18.33 2.21
N VAL A 145 -6.96 -17.19 2.85
CA VAL A 145 -7.39 -16.91 4.22
C VAL A 145 -8.91 -16.79 4.29
N ALA A 146 -9.56 -16.16 3.31
CA ALA A 146 -11.01 -16.10 3.23
C ALA A 146 -11.66 -17.50 3.14
N THR A 147 -11.01 -18.45 2.46
CA THR A 147 -11.44 -19.86 2.37
C THR A 147 -11.20 -20.64 3.67
N LEU A 148 -10.05 -20.40 4.33
CA LEU A 148 -9.68 -21.11 5.57
C LEU A 148 -10.55 -20.71 6.77
N PHE A 149 -11.05 -19.46 6.79
CA PHE A 149 -11.80 -18.89 7.90
C PHE A 149 -13.13 -18.30 7.46
N PRO A 150 -14.06 -19.11 6.89
CA PRO A 150 -15.27 -18.62 6.22
C PRO A 150 -16.24 -17.89 7.16
N LYS A 151 -16.25 -18.21 8.46
CA LYS A 151 -17.12 -17.58 9.47
C LYS A 151 -16.59 -16.24 10.00
N ASN A 152 -15.28 -15.98 9.90
CA ASN A 152 -14.62 -14.81 10.48
C ASN A 152 -13.66 -14.16 9.48
N LYS A 153 -14.06 -14.06 8.20
CA LYS A 153 -13.21 -13.56 7.10
C LYS A 153 -12.60 -12.19 7.43
N THR A 154 -13.40 -11.25 7.89
CA THR A 154 -12.94 -9.89 8.24
C THR A 154 -11.85 -9.92 9.32
N HIS A 155 -12.00 -10.73 10.38
CA HIS A 155 -11.01 -10.82 11.44
C HIS A 155 -9.67 -11.36 10.93
N TYR A 156 -9.69 -12.51 10.26
CA TYR A 156 -8.45 -13.17 9.83
C TYR A 156 -7.77 -12.46 8.65
N LEU A 157 -8.51 -11.79 7.77
CA LEU A 157 -7.93 -10.92 6.75
C LEU A 157 -7.26 -9.68 7.39
N ASN A 158 -7.79 -9.12 8.46
CA ASN A 158 -7.11 -8.06 9.21
C ASN A 158 -5.82 -8.56 9.87
N ILE A 159 -5.82 -9.76 10.48
CA ILE A 159 -4.60 -10.39 11.02
C ILE A 159 -3.58 -10.61 9.91
N LEU A 160 -3.98 -11.19 8.77
CA LEU A 160 -3.12 -11.39 7.61
C LEU A 160 -2.44 -10.09 7.20
N HIS A 161 -3.23 -9.04 7.01
CA HIS A 161 -2.73 -7.74 6.55
C HIS A 161 -2.02 -6.92 7.63
N ALA A 162 -2.03 -7.33 8.90
CA ALA A 162 -1.15 -6.75 9.93
C ALA A 162 0.33 -6.98 9.58
N GLY A 163 0.64 -7.98 8.76
CA GLY A 163 1.99 -8.21 8.22
C GLY A 163 2.57 -6.97 7.52
N TRP A 164 1.76 -6.25 6.71
CA TRP A 164 2.23 -5.06 5.99
C TRP A 164 2.74 -3.95 6.93
N PRO A 165 1.94 -3.36 7.82
CA PRO A 165 2.43 -2.34 8.74
C PRO A 165 3.50 -2.88 9.70
N GLY A 166 3.45 -4.15 10.10
CA GLY A 166 4.53 -4.79 10.85
C GLY A 166 5.86 -4.77 10.08
N GLY A 167 5.79 -5.03 8.79
CA GLY A 167 6.95 -4.94 7.89
C GLY A 167 7.45 -3.51 7.71
N LEU A 168 6.55 -2.53 7.58
CA LEU A 168 6.93 -1.11 7.50
C LEU A 168 7.64 -0.64 8.77
N VAL A 169 7.16 -1.05 9.94
CA VAL A 169 7.82 -0.76 11.23
C VAL A 169 9.20 -1.39 11.29
N ALA A 170 9.31 -2.69 11.00
CA ALA A 170 10.59 -3.39 11.05
C ALA A 170 11.61 -2.79 10.08
N GLY A 171 11.23 -2.58 8.82
CA GLY A 171 12.10 -1.97 7.81
C GLY A 171 12.41 -0.50 8.09
N GLY A 172 11.45 0.27 8.62
CA GLY A 172 11.65 1.66 9.03
C GLY A 172 12.65 1.79 10.18
N LEU A 173 12.58 0.90 11.17
CA LEU A 173 13.57 0.84 12.26
C LEU A 173 14.95 0.42 11.75
N VAL A 174 15.02 -0.56 10.84
CA VAL A 174 16.28 -0.91 10.17
C VAL A 174 16.89 0.31 9.50
N SER A 175 16.11 1.02 8.69
CA SER A 175 16.59 2.25 8.02
C SER A 175 17.01 3.30 9.02
N TYR A 176 16.25 3.54 10.09
CA TYR A 176 16.59 4.55 11.11
C TYR A 176 17.92 4.29 11.81
N PHE A 177 18.20 3.03 12.16
CA PHE A 177 19.41 2.69 12.91
C PHE A 177 20.64 2.41 12.03
N MET A 178 20.45 1.96 10.80
CA MET A 178 21.50 1.38 9.97
C MET A 178 21.91 2.24 8.76
N VAL A 179 21.02 3.09 8.22
CA VAL A 179 21.34 3.95 7.06
C VAL A 179 22.53 4.87 7.39
N GLY A 180 23.50 4.95 6.48
CA GLY A 180 24.74 5.70 6.66
C GLY A 180 25.79 5.07 7.61
N LYS A 181 25.45 3.98 8.31
CA LYS A 181 26.35 3.25 9.24
C LYS A 181 26.70 1.85 8.76
N VAL A 182 25.77 1.21 8.06
CA VAL A 182 25.89 -0.17 7.58
C VAL A 182 25.65 -0.18 6.08
N ARG A 183 26.44 -0.94 5.33
CA ARG A 183 26.30 -1.08 3.88
C ARG A 183 24.88 -1.49 3.51
N TRP A 184 24.33 -0.87 2.46
CA TRP A 184 22.96 -1.09 2.03
C TRP A 184 22.67 -2.54 1.63
N GLU A 185 23.67 -3.27 1.14
CA GLU A 185 23.51 -4.70 0.78
C GLU A 185 23.17 -5.56 2.00
N ILE A 186 23.77 -5.26 3.17
CA ILE A 186 23.47 -5.96 4.43
C ILE A 186 22.04 -5.62 4.89
N GLN A 187 21.67 -4.33 4.82
CA GLN A 187 20.30 -3.91 5.15
C GLN A 187 19.29 -4.60 4.24
N MET A 188 19.60 -4.68 2.93
CA MET A 188 18.75 -5.34 1.96
C MET A 188 18.56 -6.84 2.24
N CYS A 189 19.58 -7.55 2.74
CA CYS A 189 19.48 -8.97 3.10
C CYS A 189 18.43 -9.23 4.20
N LEU A 190 18.10 -8.24 5.05
CA LEU A 190 17.18 -8.44 6.17
C LEU A 190 15.74 -8.77 5.73
N PHE A 191 15.30 -8.30 4.54
CA PHE A 191 13.99 -8.67 4.05
C PHE A 191 13.89 -10.16 3.69
N MET A 192 15.03 -10.84 3.48
CA MET A 192 15.04 -12.28 3.21
C MET A 192 14.65 -13.11 4.43
N ILE A 193 14.76 -12.59 5.65
CA ILE A 193 14.37 -13.31 6.86
C ILE A 193 12.89 -13.75 6.78
N PRO A 194 11.91 -12.82 6.66
CA PRO A 194 10.51 -13.24 6.52
C PRO A 194 10.25 -14.01 5.21
N VAL A 195 11.01 -13.79 4.14
CA VAL A 195 10.89 -14.56 2.89
C VAL A 195 11.21 -16.03 3.14
N VAL A 196 12.34 -16.34 3.78
CA VAL A 196 12.75 -17.71 4.10
C VAL A 196 11.73 -18.37 5.04
N VAL A 197 11.22 -17.62 6.03
CA VAL A 197 10.22 -18.13 6.98
C VAL A 197 8.94 -18.52 6.25
N TYR A 198 8.34 -17.64 5.41
CA TYR A 198 7.12 -18.03 4.72
C TYR A 198 7.35 -19.16 3.71
N GLY A 199 8.50 -19.16 3.03
CA GLY A 199 8.87 -20.23 2.12
C GLY A 199 8.90 -21.60 2.83
N ALA A 200 9.56 -21.66 3.99
CA ALA A 200 9.60 -22.88 4.82
C ALA A 200 8.21 -23.29 5.33
N MET A 201 7.38 -22.31 5.71
CA MET A 201 6.00 -22.58 6.17
C MET A 201 5.09 -23.10 5.06
N CYS A 202 5.36 -22.76 3.80
CA CYS A 202 4.62 -23.27 2.64
C CYS A 202 5.02 -24.70 2.21
N LEU A 203 6.12 -25.24 2.72
CA LEU A 203 6.56 -26.60 2.42
C LEU A 203 5.75 -27.63 3.23
N GLY A 204 5.15 -28.59 2.55
CA GLY A 204 4.41 -29.71 3.15
C GLY A 204 2.91 -29.54 3.35
N PRO A 205 2.34 -28.37 3.76
CA PRO A 205 0.91 -28.23 3.87
C PRO A 205 0.19 -28.39 2.53
N LYS A 206 -0.99 -29.01 2.56
CA LYS A 206 -1.90 -29.01 1.40
C LYS A 206 -2.66 -27.69 1.38
N PHE A 207 -2.59 -26.98 0.27
CA PHE A 207 -3.37 -25.78 0.03
C PHE A 207 -4.77 -26.14 -0.44
N PRO A 208 -5.85 -25.55 0.15
CA PRO A 208 -7.20 -25.76 -0.34
C PRO A 208 -7.39 -25.07 -1.70
N LYS A 209 -8.41 -25.49 -2.44
CA LYS A 209 -8.94 -24.71 -3.56
C LYS A 209 -9.75 -23.53 -3.00
N SER A 210 -10.00 -22.51 -3.80
CA SER A 210 -10.90 -21.42 -3.42
C SER A 210 -12.31 -21.93 -3.09
N GLU A 211 -13.08 -21.19 -2.29
CA GLU A 211 -14.47 -21.52 -1.94
C GLU A 211 -15.30 -21.74 -3.22
N ALA A 212 -15.16 -20.87 -4.22
CA ALA A 212 -15.84 -21.00 -5.51
C ALA A 212 -15.46 -22.30 -6.24
N SER A 213 -14.17 -22.61 -6.33
CA SER A 213 -13.68 -23.86 -6.97
C SER A 213 -14.13 -25.12 -6.22
N GLN A 214 -14.22 -25.08 -4.88
CA GLN A 214 -14.71 -26.21 -4.09
C GLN A 214 -16.19 -26.53 -4.36
N HIS A 215 -16.99 -25.50 -4.66
CA HIS A 215 -18.40 -25.64 -5.02
C HIS A 215 -18.65 -25.80 -6.53
N GLY A 216 -17.58 -25.98 -7.33
CA GLY A 216 -17.70 -26.23 -8.78
C GLY A 216 -18.14 -25.03 -9.60
N VAL A 217 -17.97 -23.80 -9.09
CA VAL A 217 -18.28 -22.58 -9.85
C VAL A 217 -17.36 -22.50 -11.06
N SER A 218 -17.93 -22.31 -12.26
CA SER A 218 -17.14 -22.20 -13.47
C SER A 218 -16.36 -20.87 -13.52
N TYR A 219 -15.24 -20.86 -14.22
CA TYR A 219 -14.44 -19.65 -14.41
C TYR A 219 -15.25 -18.50 -15.04
N PHE A 220 -16.15 -18.83 -15.97
CA PHE A 220 -17.01 -17.85 -16.60
C PHE A 220 -18.05 -17.27 -15.62
N ASP A 221 -18.58 -18.10 -14.73
CA ASP A 221 -19.52 -17.62 -13.69
C ASP A 221 -18.83 -16.74 -12.64
N MET A 222 -17.56 -17.00 -12.33
CA MET A 222 -16.76 -16.08 -11.52
C MET A 222 -16.64 -14.70 -12.17
N LEU A 223 -16.40 -14.64 -13.50
CA LEU A 223 -16.33 -13.38 -14.24
C LEU A 223 -17.68 -12.66 -14.34
N LYS A 224 -18.80 -13.38 -14.37
CA LYS A 224 -20.15 -12.76 -14.36
C LYS A 224 -20.42 -11.92 -13.12
N GLU A 225 -19.76 -12.19 -11.99
CA GLU A 225 -19.94 -11.38 -10.76
C GLU A 225 -19.60 -9.90 -11.02
N PHE A 226 -18.72 -9.58 -11.98
CA PHE A 226 -18.40 -8.20 -12.36
C PHE A 226 -19.55 -7.45 -13.05
N ALA A 227 -20.61 -8.15 -13.46
CA ALA A 227 -21.83 -7.50 -13.93
C ALA A 227 -22.68 -6.92 -12.78
N ALA A 228 -22.39 -7.27 -11.53
CA ALA A 228 -23.12 -6.76 -10.37
C ALA A 228 -22.77 -5.29 -10.09
N PRO A 229 -23.73 -4.34 -10.13
CA PRO A 229 -23.44 -2.92 -9.88
C PRO A 229 -22.81 -2.65 -8.51
N MET A 230 -23.16 -3.45 -7.51
CA MET A 230 -22.57 -3.35 -6.16
C MET A 230 -21.08 -3.69 -6.18
N LEU A 231 -20.65 -4.72 -6.93
CA LEU A 231 -19.22 -5.06 -7.03
C LEU A 231 -18.43 -3.94 -7.73
N LEU A 232 -19.00 -3.35 -8.79
CA LEU A 232 -18.39 -2.22 -9.48
C LEU A 232 -18.27 -0.99 -8.56
N LEU A 233 -19.30 -0.71 -7.75
CA LEU A 233 -19.24 0.35 -6.74
C LEU A 233 -18.12 0.07 -5.71
N LEU A 234 -18.02 -1.15 -5.20
CA LEU A 234 -16.98 -1.54 -4.24
C LEU A 234 -15.58 -1.43 -4.84
N LEU A 235 -15.40 -1.79 -6.13
CA LEU A 235 -14.14 -1.58 -6.85
C LEU A 235 -13.77 -0.11 -6.95
N CYS A 236 -14.72 0.77 -7.31
CA CYS A 236 -14.49 2.21 -7.34
C CYS A 236 -14.11 2.76 -5.96
N VAL A 237 -14.82 2.36 -4.90
CA VAL A 237 -14.50 2.77 -3.53
C VAL A 237 -13.13 2.21 -3.09
N HIS A 238 -12.77 1.01 -3.54
CA HIS A 238 -11.45 0.44 -3.23
C HIS A 238 -10.30 1.12 -3.99
N ALA A 239 -10.55 1.61 -5.21
CA ALA A 239 -9.61 2.49 -5.89
C ALA A 239 -9.35 3.78 -5.09
N MET A 240 -10.42 4.41 -4.56
CA MET A 240 -10.29 5.56 -3.66
C MET A 240 -9.54 5.21 -2.37
N LEU A 241 -9.74 4.00 -1.85
CA LEU A 241 -9.02 3.49 -0.68
C LEU A 241 -7.53 3.37 -0.95
N GLY A 242 -7.13 2.79 -2.08
CA GLY A 242 -5.72 2.71 -2.50
C GLY A 242 -5.06 4.09 -2.59
N TYR A 243 -5.78 5.07 -3.16
CA TYR A 243 -5.35 6.48 -3.19
C TYR A 243 -5.07 7.01 -1.78
N VAL A 244 -6.02 6.80 -0.84
CA VAL A 244 -5.96 7.36 0.51
C VAL A 244 -4.93 6.66 1.39
N GLU A 245 -4.91 5.32 1.42
CA GLU A 245 -4.01 4.57 2.32
C GLU A 245 -2.58 4.62 1.81
N LEU A 246 -2.30 4.07 0.63
CA LEU A 246 -0.94 3.92 0.12
C LEU A 246 -0.41 5.18 -0.57
N GLY A 247 -1.26 5.92 -1.28
CA GLY A 247 -0.88 7.20 -1.88
C GLY A 247 -0.48 8.21 -0.82
N THR A 248 -1.24 8.33 0.27
CA THR A 248 -0.90 9.23 1.39
C THR A 248 0.36 8.74 2.12
N ASP A 249 0.52 7.43 2.34
CA ASP A 249 1.70 6.87 3.02
C ASP A 249 3.00 7.15 2.26
N SER A 250 2.96 7.30 0.94
CA SER A 250 4.12 7.68 0.15
C SER A 250 4.59 9.12 0.37
N TRP A 251 3.75 9.99 0.90
CA TRP A 251 4.03 11.41 1.11
C TRP A 251 4.04 11.86 2.57
N ILE A 252 3.36 11.12 3.46
CA ILE A 252 3.07 11.60 4.82
C ILE A 252 4.32 11.90 5.64
N SER A 253 5.36 11.07 5.54
CA SER A 253 6.61 11.30 6.27
C SER A 253 7.35 12.55 5.77
N ASN A 254 7.32 12.82 4.47
CA ASN A 254 7.93 14.00 3.88
C ASN A 254 7.16 15.27 4.29
N ILE A 255 5.84 15.28 4.12
CA ILE A 255 5.01 16.46 4.46
C ILE A 255 5.08 16.75 5.96
N THR A 256 4.91 15.73 6.80
CA THR A 256 4.96 15.93 8.26
C THR A 256 6.37 16.26 8.76
N GLY A 257 7.41 15.71 8.13
CA GLY A 257 8.80 16.08 8.40
C GLY A 257 9.07 17.56 8.11
N ASN A 258 8.52 18.09 7.04
CA ASN A 258 8.61 19.53 6.72
C ASN A 258 7.85 20.38 7.75
N ILE A 259 6.65 19.97 8.18
CA ILE A 259 5.86 20.66 9.21
C ILE A 259 6.60 20.66 10.56
N LEU A 260 7.24 19.54 10.91
CA LEU A 260 7.98 19.35 12.16
C LEU A 260 9.42 19.90 12.09
N ALA A 261 9.82 20.47 10.96
CA ALA A 261 11.19 20.91 10.67
C ALA A 261 12.26 19.82 10.96
N SER A 262 11.88 18.55 10.83
CA SER A 262 12.75 17.39 11.08
C SER A 262 12.30 16.19 10.26
N ARG A 263 13.15 15.76 9.33
CA ARG A 263 12.94 14.54 8.52
C ARG A 263 12.81 13.30 9.41
N GLU A 264 13.59 13.24 10.48
CA GLU A 264 13.57 12.12 11.43
C GLU A 264 12.24 12.03 12.16
N HIS A 265 11.69 13.16 12.61
CA HIS A 265 10.37 13.20 13.25
C HIS A 265 9.25 12.78 12.30
N GLY A 266 9.32 13.16 11.01
CA GLY A 266 8.38 12.69 10.00
C GLY A 266 8.42 11.17 9.81
N LEU A 267 9.62 10.59 9.77
CA LEU A 267 9.81 9.13 9.68
C LEU A 267 9.31 8.43 10.95
N LEU A 268 9.63 8.95 12.13
CA LEU A 268 9.14 8.38 13.40
C LEU A 268 7.61 8.45 13.50
N LEU A 269 6.98 9.51 12.99
CA LEU A 269 5.52 9.60 12.93
C LEU A 269 4.93 8.53 12.01
N PHE A 270 5.56 8.26 10.87
CA PHE A 270 5.16 7.17 9.97
C PHE A 270 5.30 5.80 10.65
N VAL A 271 6.41 5.54 11.33
CA VAL A 271 6.61 4.31 12.12
C VAL A 271 5.57 4.20 13.22
N TYR A 272 5.26 5.29 13.93
CA TYR A 272 4.23 5.34 14.96
C TYR A 272 2.84 4.98 14.40
N THR A 273 2.40 5.62 13.31
CA THR A 273 1.09 5.31 12.70
C THR A 273 1.03 3.89 12.15
N SER A 274 2.14 3.36 11.63
CA SER A 274 2.25 1.97 11.19
C SER A 274 2.21 0.98 12.36
N THR A 275 2.81 1.32 13.50
CA THR A 275 2.73 0.52 14.74
C THR A 275 1.31 0.47 15.27
N LEU A 276 0.61 1.61 15.26
CA LEU A 276 -0.80 1.69 15.64
C LEU A 276 -1.66 0.80 14.73
N MET A 277 -1.45 0.89 13.41
CA MET A 277 -2.14 0.03 12.44
C MET A 277 -1.85 -1.44 12.69
N PHE A 278 -0.59 -1.81 12.91
CA PHE A 278 -0.19 -3.17 13.22
C PHE A 278 -0.94 -3.72 14.43
N ALA A 279 -0.91 -3.00 15.54
CA ALA A 279 -1.52 -3.43 16.79
C ALA A 279 -3.06 -3.55 16.68
N LEU A 280 -3.72 -2.54 16.11
CA LEU A 280 -5.19 -2.49 16.06
C LEU A 280 -5.80 -3.56 15.16
N ARG A 281 -5.11 -4.00 14.10
CA ARG A 281 -5.63 -5.03 13.19
C ARG A 281 -5.94 -6.37 13.87
N PHE A 282 -5.28 -6.69 14.98
CA PHE A 282 -5.58 -7.90 15.76
C PHE A 282 -6.93 -7.82 16.49
N PHE A 283 -7.48 -6.62 16.68
CA PHE A 283 -8.74 -6.38 17.38
C PHE A 283 -9.93 -6.18 16.44
N ALA A 284 -9.77 -6.40 15.13
CA ALA A 284 -10.86 -6.21 14.15
C ALA A 284 -12.09 -7.07 14.44
N GLY A 285 -11.91 -8.34 14.86
CA GLY A 285 -13.01 -9.27 15.15
C GLY A 285 -14.00 -8.73 16.17
N PRO A 286 -13.58 -8.43 17.41
CA PRO A 286 -14.47 -7.87 18.44
C PRO A 286 -15.19 -6.59 18.03
N ILE A 287 -14.57 -5.76 17.18
CA ILE A 287 -15.17 -4.52 16.69
C ILE A 287 -16.26 -4.83 15.65
N VAL A 288 -15.96 -5.70 14.68
CA VAL A 288 -16.89 -6.08 13.59
C VAL A 288 -18.14 -6.73 14.13
N HIS A 289 -18.04 -7.56 15.17
CA HIS A 289 -19.22 -8.17 15.81
C HIS A 289 -20.20 -7.14 16.43
N ARG A 290 -19.71 -5.90 16.71
CA ARG A 290 -20.55 -4.84 17.27
C ARG A 290 -21.14 -3.90 16.21
N ILE A 291 -20.36 -3.56 15.17
CA ILE A 291 -20.72 -2.50 14.22
C ILE A 291 -20.79 -2.94 12.76
N SER A 292 -20.63 -4.21 12.46
CA SER A 292 -20.54 -4.85 11.13
C SER A 292 -19.27 -4.42 10.33
N PRO A 293 -18.90 -5.15 9.26
CA PRO A 293 -17.77 -4.76 8.40
C PRO A 293 -18.00 -3.39 7.73
N LEU A 294 -19.20 -3.10 7.25
CA LEU A 294 -19.50 -1.80 6.64
C LEU A 294 -19.49 -0.65 7.67
N GLY A 295 -19.92 -0.91 8.92
CA GLY A 295 -19.80 0.05 10.01
C GLY A 295 -18.34 0.38 10.34
N LEU A 296 -17.47 -0.64 10.35
CA LEU A 296 -16.02 -0.44 10.56
C LEU A 296 -15.40 0.39 9.42
N LEU A 297 -15.78 0.14 8.17
CA LEU A 297 -15.34 0.92 7.00
C LEU A 297 -15.83 2.38 7.07
N PHE A 298 -17.08 2.59 7.46
CA PHE A 298 -17.66 3.94 7.62
C PHE A 298 -16.92 4.75 8.69
N VAL A 299 -16.72 4.18 9.88
CA VAL A 299 -15.98 4.83 10.98
C VAL A 299 -14.54 5.09 10.56
N GLY A 300 -13.87 4.10 9.93
CA GLY A 300 -12.51 4.23 9.44
C GLY A 300 -12.36 5.37 8.41
N ALA A 301 -13.23 5.42 7.41
CA ALA A 301 -13.20 6.48 6.40
C ALA A 301 -13.50 7.87 7.00
N THR A 302 -14.44 7.96 7.95
CA THR A 302 -14.76 9.19 8.66
C THR A 302 -13.55 9.69 9.49
N CYS A 303 -12.92 8.82 10.26
CA CYS A 303 -11.70 9.15 10.99
C CYS A 303 -10.56 9.54 10.03
N GLY A 304 -10.44 8.86 8.87
CA GLY A 304 -9.48 9.20 7.83
C GLY A 304 -9.67 10.62 7.31
N ALA A 305 -10.92 11.00 6.99
CA ALA A 305 -11.25 12.35 6.52
C ALA A 305 -10.96 13.43 7.59
N ILE A 306 -11.38 13.20 8.82
CA ILE A 306 -11.12 14.12 9.93
C ILE A 306 -9.61 14.23 10.18
N GLY A 307 -8.90 13.11 10.26
CA GLY A 307 -7.46 13.08 10.53
C GLY A 307 -6.65 13.83 9.47
N LEU A 308 -6.93 13.62 8.17
CA LEU A 308 -6.26 14.32 7.08
C LEU A 308 -6.59 15.83 7.06
N THR A 309 -7.84 16.20 7.35
CA THR A 309 -8.25 17.62 7.45
C THR A 309 -7.50 18.32 8.57
N LEU A 310 -7.43 17.70 9.73
CA LEU A 310 -6.71 18.24 10.89
C LEU A 310 -5.20 18.28 10.63
N LEU A 311 -4.63 17.23 10.02
CA LEU A 311 -3.21 17.15 9.71
C LEU A 311 -2.80 18.26 8.70
N GLY A 312 -3.62 18.50 7.67
CA GLY A 312 -3.43 19.60 6.73
C GLY A 312 -3.61 21.00 7.35
N SER A 313 -4.20 21.08 8.55
CA SER A 313 -4.36 22.33 9.31
C SER A 313 -3.36 22.45 10.46
N ALA A 314 -2.56 21.40 10.73
CA ALA A 314 -1.66 21.34 11.87
C ALA A 314 -0.50 22.35 11.75
N THR A 315 -0.25 23.09 12.84
CA THR A 315 0.83 24.07 12.96
C THR A 315 1.78 23.77 14.13
N THR A 316 1.43 22.84 15.00
CA THR A 316 2.24 22.43 16.15
C THR A 316 2.49 20.94 16.13
N GLY A 317 3.62 20.49 16.69
CA GLY A 317 3.98 19.07 16.75
C GLY A 317 2.91 18.22 17.44
N MET A 318 2.30 18.73 18.53
CA MET A 318 1.23 18.04 19.25
C MET A 318 -0.01 17.82 18.35
N LEU A 319 -0.42 18.84 17.57
CA LEU A 319 -1.55 18.73 16.67
C LEU A 319 -1.25 17.76 15.53
N VAL A 320 -0.01 17.73 15.03
CA VAL A 320 0.45 16.74 14.03
C VAL A 320 0.29 15.32 14.57
N VAL A 321 0.75 15.04 15.80
CA VAL A 321 0.65 13.70 16.40
C VAL A 321 -0.81 13.29 16.63
N ILE A 322 -1.65 14.16 17.18
CA ILE A 322 -3.08 13.88 17.40
C ILE A 322 -3.77 13.60 16.06
N SER A 323 -3.56 14.45 15.07
CA SER A 323 -4.16 14.30 13.73
C SER A 323 -3.71 13.02 13.03
N ALA A 324 -2.42 12.72 13.11
CA ALA A 324 -1.84 11.49 12.56
C ALA A 324 -2.37 10.24 13.29
N THR A 325 -2.64 10.33 14.60
CA THR A 325 -3.29 9.24 15.35
C THR A 325 -4.70 8.98 14.84
N ILE A 326 -5.52 10.03 14.68
CA ILE A 326 -6.88 9.91 14.14
C ILE A 326 -6.87 9.32 12.74
N TYR A 327 -5.97 9.82 11.86
CA TYR A 327 -5.80 9.28 10.52
C TYR A 327 -5.33 7.82 10.55
N GLY A 328 -4.33 7.49 11.38
CA GLY A 328 -3.79 6.14 11.54
C GLY A 328 -4.85 5.13 11.99
N VAL A 329 -5.67 5.49 13.00
CA VAL A 329 -6.83 4.68 13.42
C VAL A 329 -7.81 4.51 12.26
N GLY A 330 -8.11 5.60 11.55
CA GLY A 330 -9.05 5.59 10.43
C GLY A 330 -8.65 4.64 9.31
N LYS A 331 -7.41 4.71 8.83
CA LYS A 331 -6.93 3.87 7.72
C LYS A 331 -6.72 2.40 8.09
N THR A 332 -6.58 2.08 9.38
CA THR A 332 -6.13 0.76 9.88
C THR A 332 -6.90 -0.41 9.27
N PHE A 333 -8.21 -0.31 9.19
CA PHE A 333 -9.08 -1.44 8.86
C PHE A 333 -9.60 -1.42 7.41
N LEU A 334 -9.32 -0.36 6.64
CA LEU A 334 -9.98 -0.13 5.36
C LEU A 334 -9.68 -1.24 4.35
N TRP A 335 -8.41 -1.50 4.08
CA TRP A 335 -7.99 -2.47 3.06
C TRP A 335 -8.48 -3.90 3.34
N PRO A 336 -8.13 -4.54 4.46
CA PRO A 336 -8.50 -5.93 4.71
C PRO A 336 -10.01 -6.12 4.88
N THR A 337 -10.72 -5.11 5.43
CA THR A 337 -12.16 -5.19 5.61
C THR A 337 -12.91 -5.08 4.27
N MET A 338 -12.42 -4.28 3.31
CA MET A 338 -13.01 -4.25 1.96
C MET A 338 -12.84 -5.58 1.22
N LEU A 339 -11.66 -6.21 1.32
CA LEU A 339 -11.45 -7.56 0.78
C LEU A 339 -12.40 -8.58 1.41
N ALA A 340 -12.62 -8.46 2.72
CA ALA A 340 -13.58 -9.31 3.44
C ALA A 340 -15.02 -9.09 2.94
N VAL A 341 -15.47 -7.84 2.82
CA VAL A 341 -16.82 -7.50 2.32
C VAL A 341 -17.06 -8.09 0.94
N VAL A 342 -16.09 -7.98 0.02
CA VAL A 342 -16.22 -8.58 -1.31
C VAL A 342 -16.24 -10.10 -1.24
N SER A 343 -15.38 -10.72 -0.43
CA SER A 343 -15.39 -12.17 -0.21
C SER A 343 -16.70 -12.68 0.43
N GLU A 344 -17.31 -11.87 1.30
CA GLU A 344 -18.59 -12.20 1.96
C GLU A 344 -19.80 -12.01 1.07
N ARG A 345 -19.80 -11.01 0.19
CA ARG A 345 -20.95 -10.70 -0.67
C ARG A 345 -20.88 -11.35 -2.04
N PHE A 346 -19.68 -11.65 -2.54
CA PHE A 346 -19.44 -12.24 -3.86
C PHE A 346 -18.61 -13.52 -3.78
N PRO A 347 -19.02 -14.53 -2.98
CA PRO A 347 -18.22 -15.76 -2.79
C PRO A 347 -18.02 -16.54 -4.09
N LYS A 348 -18.94 -16.44 -5.06
CA LYS A 348 -18.81 -17.07 -6.39
C LYS A 348 -17.65 -16.49 -7.20
N GLY A 349 -17.26 -15.24 -6.96
CA GLY A 349 -16.14 -14.61 -7.65
C GLY A 349 -14.77 -15.14 -7.23
N GLY A 350 -14.67 -15.80 -6.07
CA GLY A 350 -13.48 -16.51 -5.61
C GLY A 350 -12.25 -15.62 -5.58
N ALA A 351 -11.13 -16.17 -6.07
CA ALA A 351 -9.86 -15.44 -6.14
C ALA A 351 -9.91 -14.23 -7.09
N ILE A 352 -10.76 -14.28 -8.14
CA ILE A 352 -10.80 -13.25 -9.18
C ILE A 352 -11.34 -11.93 -8.64
N THR A 353 -12.45 -11.94 -7.89
CA THR A 353 -13.04 -10.70 -7.34
C THR A 353 -12.18 -10.12 -6.22
N ILE A 354 -11.64 -10.96 -5.33
CA ILE A 354 -10.74 -10.50 -4.25
C ILE A 354 -9.44 -9.92 -4.83
N GLY A 355 -8.86 -10.59 -5.83
CA GLY A 355 -7.65 -10.09 -6.49
C GLY A 355 -7.91 -8.83 -7.33
N ALA A 356 -9.08 -8.71 -7.96
CA ALA A 356 -9.45 -7.47 -8.64
C ALA A 356 -9.52 -6.28 -7.67
N MET A 357 -10.05 -6.48 -6.46
CA MET A 357 -10.04 -5.46 -5.41
C MET A 357 -8.60 -5.04 -5.09
N GLY A 358 -7.72 -5.99 -4.72
CA GLY A 358 -6.33 -5.70 -4.40
C GLY A 358 -5.57 -5.02 -5.54
N GLY A 359 -5.74 -5.53 -6.77
CA GLY A 359 -5.12 -4.98 -7.97
C GLY A 359 -5.54 -3.54 -8.29
N VAL A 360 -6.85 -3.26 -8.24
CA VAL A 360 -7.40 -1.92 -8.49
C VAL A 360 -6.93 -0.93 -7.43
N GLY A 361 -6.93 -1.33 -6.14
CA GLY A 361 -6.42 -0.50 -5.06
C GLY A 361 -4.93 -0.15 -5.24
N MET A 362 -4.11 -1.14 -5.56
CA MET A 362 -2.67 -0.95 -5.77
C MET A 362 -2.36 -0.10 -7.02
N LEU A 363 -3.08 -0.33 -8.13
CA LEU A 363 -2.98 0.50 -9.33
C LEU A 363 -3.39 1.95 -9.04
N SER A 364 -4.46 2.15 -8.27
CA SER A 364 -4.89 3.50 -7.88
C SER A 364 -3.85 4.21 -7.03
N ALA A 365 -3.22 3.50 -6.09
CA ALA A 365 -2.13 4.07 -5.30
C ALA A 365 -0.95 4.54 -6.17
N GLY A 366 -0.54 3.70 -7.13
CA GLY A 366 0.60 3.98 -8.01
C GLY A 366 0.33 5.01 -9.09
N LEU A 367 -0.83 4.94 -9.76
CA LEU A 367 -1.17 5.80 -10.89
C LEU A 367 -1.83 7.12 -10.48
N PHE A 368 -2.57 7.13 -9.38
CA PHE A 368 -3.36 8.29 -8.97
C PHE A 368 -2.94 8.84 -7.60
N GLY A 369 -2.70 7.99 -6.60
CA GLY A 369 -2.44 8.41 -5.23
C GLY A 369 -1.16 9.22 -5.09
N GLY A 370 -0.02 8.62 -5.39
CA GLY A 370 1.27 9.30 -5.35
C GLY A 370 1.33 10.54 -6.25
N PRO A 371 1.06 10.38 -7.58
CA PRO A 371 1.10 11.50 -8.52
C PRO A 371 0.08 12.61 -8.21
N GLY A 372 -1.14 12.26 -7.79
CA GLY A 372 -2.20 13.24 -7.49
C GLY A 372 -1.89 14.09 -6.26
N ILE A 373 -1.37 13.48 -5.19
CA ILE A 373 -0.95 14.23 -3.99
C ILE A 373 0.25 15.12 -4.32
N GLY A 374 1.23 14.62 -5.10
CA GLY A 374 2.37 15.42 -5.56
C GLY A 374 1.93 16.61 -6.41
N TYR A 375 1.03 16.39 -7.39
CA TYR A 375 0.47 17.46 -8.19
C TYR A 375 -0.24 18.54 -7.35
N ASN A 376 -1.05 18.12 -6.36
CA ASN A 376 -1.73 19.05 -5.47
C ASN A 376 -0.75 19.89 -4.64
N GLN A 377 0.36 19.30 -4.17
CA GLN A 377 1.42 20.05 -3.48
C GLN A 377 2.00 21.14 -4.41
N ASP A 378 2.42 20.74 -5.62
CA ASP A 378 3.00 21.65 -6.60
C ASP A 378 2.01 22.74 -7.03
N TYR A 379 0.75 22.37 -7.28
CA TYR A 379 -0.30 23.29 -7.69
C TYR A 379 -0.54 24.39 -6.65
N VAL A 380 -0.68 23.99 -5.39
CA VAL A 380 -0.98 24.95 -4.31
C VAL A 380 0.25 25.80 -4.00
N ALA A 381 1.43 25.19 -3.85
CA ALA A 381 2.66 25.92 -3.54
C ALA A 381 3.04 26.93 -4.61
N SER A 382 2.97 26.53 -5.90
CA SER A 382 3.31 27.41 -7.01
C SER A 382 2.31 28.56 -7.16
N ASN A 383 1.00 28.31 -7.00
CA ASN A 383 0.00 29.36 -7.08
C ASN A 383 0.09 30.34 -5.90
N ASP A 384 0.33 29.86 -4.70
CA ASP A 384 0.51 30.70 -3.51
C ASP A 384 1.72 31.62 -3.68
N LEU A 385 2.86 31.08 -4.08
CA LEU A 385 4.07 31.87 -4.31
C LEU A 385 3.89 32.85 -5.49
N LYS A 386 3.25 32.41 -6.58
CA LYS A 386 2.98 33.26 -7.75
C LYS A 386 2.07 34.44 -7.42
N GLN A 387 1.10 34.25 -6.53
CA GLN A 387 0.21 35.33 -6.09
C GLN A 387 0.90 36.32 -5.13
N LYS A 388 1.70 35.81 -4.19
CA LYS A 388 2.34 36.63 -3.16
C LYS A 388 3.63 37.32 -3.63
N ALA A 389 4.42 36.62 -4.45
CA ALA A 389 5.74 37.06 -4.91
C ALA A 389 6.04 36.58 -6.35
N PRO A 390 5.44 37.17 -7.41
CA PRO A 390 5.59 36.69 -8.78
C PRO A 390 7.04 36.59 -9.26
N ALA A 391 7.88 37.58 -8.92
CA ALA A 391 9.29 37.57 -9.31
C ALA A 391 10.08 36.42 -8.64
N LEU A 392 9.70 36.10 -7.41
CA LEU A 392 10.32 34.98 -6.68
C LEU A 392 9.86 33.64 -7.25
N TYR A 393 8.57 33.53 -7.63
CA TYR A 393 8.08 32.35 -8.34
C TYR A 393 8.88 32.10 -9.63
N ASP A 394 9.14 33.13 -10.43
CA ASP A 394 9.90 33.00 -11.67
C ASP A 394 11.33 32.49 -11.45
N GLN A 395 11.94 32.81 -10.31
CA GLN A 395 13.28 32.31 -9.94
C GLN A 395 13.27 30.85 -9.45
N TYR A 396 12.17 30.43 -8.82
CA TYR A 396 12.06 29.11 -8.16
C TYR A 396 11.18 28.10 -8.90
N LYS A 397 10.48 28.49 -9.97
CA LYS A 397 9.68 27.56 -10.78
C LYS A 397 10.55 26.49 -11.44
N SER A 398 10.00 25.31 -11.63
CA SER A 398 10.61 24.21 -12.38
C SER A 398 10.68 24.56 -13.88
N GLU A 399 11.69 24.03 -14.57
CA GLU A 399 11.75 24.09 -16.03
C GLU A 399 10.71 23.22 -16.72
N THR A 400 10.34 22.12 -16.06
CA THR A 400 9.35 21.16 -16.57
C THR A 400 7.95 21.54 -16.11
N LYS A 401 6.98 21.27 -17.00
CA LYS A 401 5.56 21.38 -16.68
C LYS A 401 5.01 20.04 -16.25
N ASN A 402 4.15 20.06 -15.26
CA ASN A 402 3.45 18.89 -14.74
C ASN A 402 1.96 18.95 -15.10
N LYS A 403 1.41 17.83 -15.56
CA LYS A 403 -0.01 17.64 -15.81
C LYS A 403 -0.49 16.38 -15.12
N PHE A 404 -1.63 16.45 -14.47
CA PHE A 404 -2.26 15.30 -13.85
C PHE A 404 -3.68 15.14 -14.36
N LEU A 405 -3.94 14.06 -15.09
CA LEU A 405 -5.24 13.74 -15.70
C LEU A 405 -5.85 14.91 -16.49
N VAL A 406 -7.02 15.36 -16.04
CA VAL A 406 -7.79 16.47 -16.64
C VAL A 406 -7.47 17.84 -16.02
N PHE A 407 -6.62 17.87 -14.99
CA PHE A 407 -6.27 19.11 -14.31
C PHE A 407 -5.35 19.98 -15.15
N PRO A 408 -5.28 21.30 -14.86
CA PRO A 408 -4.43 22.22 -15.59
C PRO A 408 -2.96 21.82 -15.59
N GLU A 409 -2.26 22.17 -16.68
CA GLU A 409 -0.80 22.07 -16.71
C GLU A 409 -0.18 23.15 -15.81
N ILE A 410 0.77 22.77 -14.96
CA ILE A 410 1.44 23.67 -14.01
C ILE A 410 2.95 23.57 -14.10
N GLN A 411 3.64 24.66 -13.73
CA GLN A 411 5.05 24.63 -13.37
C GLN A 411 5.15 24.70 -11.85
N GLY A 412 5.44 23.54 -11.21
CA GLY A 412 5.69 23.47 -9.78
C GLY A 412 6.97 24.20 -9.37
N LEU A 413 7.29 24.22 -8.09
CA LEU A 413 8.57 24.75 -7.61
C LEU A 413 9.71 23.77 -7.92
N ASN A 414 10.91 24.30 -8.17
CA ASN A 414 12.10 23.48 -8.45
C ASN A 414 12.51 22.72 -7.19
N GLY A 415 12.41 21.39 -7.22
CA GLY A 415 12.66 20.52 -6.07
C GLY A 415 14.06 20.64 -5.48
N THR A 416 15.10 20.84 -6.32
CA THR A 416 16.48 21.02 -5.85
C THR A 416 16.64 22.34 -5.10
N LYS A 417 16.15 23.45 -5.66
CA LYS A 417 16.23 24.76 -5.01
C LYS A 417 15.46 24.77 -3.69
N VAL A 418 14.25 24.22 -3.66
CA VAL A 418 13.42 24.12 -2.45
C VAL A 418 14.04 23.16 -1.44
N GLY A 419 14.63 22.04 -1.89
CA GLY A 419 15.35 21.10 -1.06
C GLY A 419 16.54 21.74 -0.33
N ASN A 420 17.29 22.59 -1.02
CA ASN A 420 18.39 23.35 -0.42
C ASN A 420 17.90 24.33 0.66
N ILE A 421 16.73 24.96 0.45
CA ILE A 421 16.12 25.83 1.46
C ILE A 421 15.68 25.03 2.70
N ARG A 422 15.06 23.87 2.49
CA ARG A 422 14.63 22.97 3.58
C ARG A 422 15.80 22.50 4.44
N ALA A 423 16.98 22.29 3.83
CA ALA A 423 18.20 21.86 4.52
C ALA A 423 18.80 22.94 5.42
N LYS A 424 18.49 24.23 5.18
CA LYS A 424 18.99 25.34 6.00
C LYS A 424 18.20 25.45 7.31
N ALA A 425 18.88 25.79 8.40
CA ALA A 425 18.22 26.22 9.64
C ALA A 425 17.34 27.45 9.37
N GLU A 426 16.28 27.64 10.13
CA GLU A 426 15.36 28.77 9.94
C GLU A 426 16.06 30.14 10.09
N SER A 427 17.03 30.22 10.99
CA SER A 427 17.86 31.41 11.22
C SER A 427 18.78 31.77 10.03
N GLU A 428 19.13 30.79 9.20
CA GLU A 428 20.03 30.96 8.04
C GLU A 428 19.28 31.29 6.73
N ARG A 429 17.95 31.20 6.73
CA ARG A 429 17.14 31.49 5.56
C ARG A 429 16.98 32.99 5.35
N THR A 430 17.19 33.43 4.11
CA THR A 430 16.84 34.82 3.73
C THR A 430 15.33 35.07 3.79
N PRO A 431 14.86 36.32 3.81
CA PRO A 431 13.43 36.63 3.75
C PRO A 431 12.73 36.00 2.53
N GLU A 432 13.39 35.98 1.38
CA GLU A 432 12.89 35.36 0.14
C GLU A 432 12.80 33.83 0.29
N GLU A 433 13.83 33.20 0.83
CA GLU A 433 13.83 31.76 1.09
C GLU A 433 12.76 31.33 2.10
N ARG A 434 12.46 32.17 3.08
CA ARG A 434 11.32 31.93 4.00
C ARG A 434 9.99 31.94 3.29
N GLN A 435 9.75 32.90 2.37
CA GLN A 435 8.51 32.94 1.58
C GLN A 435 8.36 31.70 0.70
N VAL A 436 9.44 31.24 0.05
CA VAL A 436 9.43 30.00 -0.75
C VAL A 436 9.13 28.79 0.14
N HIS A 437 9.74 28.73 1.30
CA HIS A 437 9.53 27.64 2.27
C HIS A 437 8.11 27.62 2.82
N GLU A 438 7.54 28.78 3.14
CA GLU A 438 6.15 28.93 3.57
C GLU A 438 5.16 28.45 2.51
N ALA A 439 5.37 28.82 1.25
CA ALA A 439 4.56 28.36 0.13
C ALA A 439 4.63 26.83 -0.06
N ASP A 440 5.83 26.26 0.08
CA ASP A 440 6.05 24.84 0.00
C ASP A 440 5.36 24.06 1.15
N LEU A 441 5.49 24.53 2.39
CA LEU A 441 4.77 23.99 3.55
C LEU A 441 3.26 24.10 3.37
N TYR A 442 2.78 25.22 2.87
CA TYR A 442 1.37 25.42 2.58
C TYR A 442 0.86 24.44 1.53
N GLY A 443 1.64 24.22 0.46
CA GLY A 443 1.34 23.24 -0.58
C GLY A 443 1.16 21.83 -0.01
N GLY A 444 2.11 21.37 0.79
CA GLY A 444 2.05 20.04 1.44
C GLY A 444 0.84 19.88 2.36
N ARG A 445 0.58 20.88 3.20
CA ARG A 445 -0.56 20.89 4.13
C ARG A 445 -1.91 20.86 3.39
N MET A 446 -2.04 21.69 2.35
CA MET A 446 -3.27 21.75 1.56
C MET A 446 -3.48 20.49 0.72
N ALA A 447 -2.43 19.84 0.24
CA ALA A 447 -2.54 18.56 -0.45
C ALA A 447 -3.14 17.47 0.46
N LEU A 448 -2.73 17.39 1.73
CA LEU A 448 -3.36 16.48 2.71
C LEU A 448 -4.83 16.83 2.96
N LYS A 449 -5.14 18.12 3.08
CA LYS A 449 -6.50 18.60 3.30
C LYS A 449 -7.41 18.32 2.09
N MET A 450 -6.92 18.52 0.87
CA MET A 450 -7.64 18.16 -0.34
C MET A 450 -7.86 16.65 -0.45
N THR A 451 -6.86 15.86 -0.07
CA THR A 451 -6.96 14.40 -0.03
C THR A 451 -8.07 13.93 0.91
N ALA A 452 -8.41 14.68 1.97
CA ALA A 452 -9.48 14.35 2.90
C ALA A 452 -10.87 14.23 2.23
N ALA A 453 -11.08 14.86 1.07
CA ALA A 453 -12.32 14.71 0.31
C ALA A 453 -12.54 13.27 -0.16
N VAL A 454 -11.47 12.50 -0.40
CA VAL A 454 -11.57 11.11 -0.88
C VAL A 454 -12.15 10.20 0.22
N PRO A 455 -11.59 10.10 1.44
CA PRO A 455 -12.20 9.29 2.48
C PRO A 455 -13.55 9.84 2.95
N ALA A 456 -13.85 11.13 2.83
CA ALA A 456 -15.19 11.66 3.07
C ALA A 456 -16.22 11.11 2.06
N THR A 457 -15.85 11.03 0.78
CA THR A 457 -16.69 10.39 -0.25
C THR A 457 -16.84 8.89 0.00
N MET A 458 -15.78 8.20 0.42
CA MET A 458 -15.85 6.78 0.82
C MET A 458 -16.81 6.60 2.01
N ALA A 459 -16.74 7.46 3.03
CA ALA A 459 -17.64 7.41 4.18
C ALA A 459 -19.11 7.56 3.75
N LEU A 460 -19.41 8.49 2.84
CA LEU A 460 -20.73 8.64 2.26
C LEU A 460 -21.18 7.36 1.53
N ALA A 461 -20.32 6.76 0.71
CA ALA A 461 -20.63 5.52 0.02
C ALA A 461 -20.92 4.37 1.00
N TYR A 462 -20.11 4.22 2.06
CA TYR A 462 -20.36 3.20 3.07
C TYR A 462 -21.65 3.46 3.87
N LEU A 463 -21.96 4.72 4.17
CA LEU A 463 -23.23 5.07 4.81
C LEU A 463 -24.42 4.68 3.94
N LEU A 464 -24.38 4.98 2.65
CA LEU A 464 -25.42 4.59 1.70
C LEU A 464 -25.57 3.06 1.61
N LEU A 465 -24.48 2.31 1.61
CA LEU A 465 -24.52 0.85 1.68
C LEU A 465 -25.11 0.33 2.99
N ILE A 466 -24.78 0.92 4.13
CA ILE A 466 -25.37 0.57 5.43
C ILE A 466 -26.88 0.79 5.40
N LEU A 467 -27.33 1.93 4.89
CA LEU A 467 -28.76 2.25 4.77
C LEU A 467 -29.46 1.28 3.81
N TYR A 468 -28.85 0.98 2.66
CA TYR A 468 -29.37 -0.02 1.73
C TYR A 468 -29.53 -1.39 2.39
N PHE A 469 -28.50 -1.91 3.07
CA PHE A 469 -28.62 -3.21 3.74
C PHE A 469 -29.61 -3.18 4.91
N LYS A 470 -29.76 -2.05 5.60
CA LYS A 470 -30.78 -1.90 6.64
C LYS A 470 -32.20 -2.12 6.07
N THR A 471 -32.48 -1.66 4.85
CA THR A 471 -33.77 -1.92 4.18
C THR A 471 -33.96 -3.39 3.77
N GLN A 472 -32.83 -4.13 3.64
CA GLN A 472 -32.84 -5.58 3.31
C GLN A 472 -32.77 -6.50 4.54
N GLY A 473 -32.96 -5.97 5.74
CA GLY A 473 -32.91 -6.74 6.99
C GLY A 473 -31.52 -6.90 7.58
N GLY A 474 -30.58 -6.01 7.24
CA GLY A 474 -29.21 -5.95 7.76
C GLY A 474 -28.15 -6.52 6.80
N TYR A 475 -26.90 -6.26 7.11
CA TYR A 475 -25.76 -6.84 6.37
C TYR A 475 -25.67 -8.34 6.67
N LYS A 476 -25.62 -9.16 5.61
CA LYS A 476 -25.53 -10.62 5.73
C LYS A 476 -24.44 -11.15 4.80
N GLN A 477 -23.73 -12.16 5.26
CA GLN A 477 -22.81 -12.93 4.43
C GLN A 477 -23.61 -13.83 3.47
N VAL A 478 -23.13 -13.96 2.24
CA VAL A 478 -23.67 -14.87 1.22
C VAL A 478 -22.85 -16.15 1.22
N HIS A 479 -23.53 -17.30 1.18
CA HIS A 479 -22.90 -18.61 1.04
C HIS A 479 -23.30 -19.28 -0.26
N ILE A 480 -22.38 -20.02 -0.88
CA ILE A 480 -22.65 -20.81 -2.07
C ILE A 480 -23.46 -22.05 -1.63
N ALA A 481 -24.67 -22.23 -2.16
CA ALA A 481 -25.53 -23.38 -1.83
C ALA A 481 -25.39 -24.48 -2.88
N GLY A 482 -25.25 -25.75 -2.45
CA GLY A 482 -25.30 -26.93 -3.31
C GLY A 482 -24.21 -26.98 -4.39
N THR A 483 -24.60 -27.27 -5.63
CA THR A 483 -23.71 -27.45 -6.80
C THR A 483 -23.32 -26.12 -7.48
N GLY A 484 -23.15 -25.04 -6.75
CA GLY A 484 -22.51 -23.81 -7.26
C GLY A 484 -23.40 -22.83 -8.04
N HIS A 485 -24.64 -23.17 -8.38
CA HIS A 485 -25.53 -22.31 -9.18
C HIS A 485 -26.39 -21.34 -8.34
N GLU A 486 -26.64 -21.64 -7.09
CA GLU A 486 -27.43 -20.79 -6.19
C GLU A 486 -26.57 -20.22 -5.06
N ALA A 487 -26.76 -18.94 -4.73
CA ALA A 487 -26.20 -18.29 -3.55
C ALA A 487 -27.35 -17.93 -2.59
N LYS A 488 -27.24 -18.31 -1.32
CA LYS A 488 -28.25 -18.00 -0.30
C LYS A 488 -27.66 -17.09 0.78
N GLU A 489 -28.43 -16.09 1.18
CA GLU A 489 -28.13 -15.27 2.34
C GLU A 489 -28.41 -16.06 3.62
N VAL A 490 -27.45 -16.11 4.53
CA VAL A 490 -27.62 -16.75 5.84
C VAL A 490 -27.46 -15.69 6.92
N VAL A 491 -28.42 -15.64 7.85
CA VAL A 491 -28.34 -14.84 9.06
C VAL A 491 -27.34 -15.52 9.99
N THR A 492 -26.23 -14.87 10.27
CA THR A 492 -25.27 -15.32 11.31
C THR A 492 -25.52 -14.60 12.61
#